data_0acd762868c38e45c0bdebcf51779b9f
#
_entry.id   0acd762868c38e45c0bdebcf51779b9f
#
_cell.length_a   1.000
_cell.length_b   1.000
_cell.length_c   1.000
_cell.angle_alpha   90.00
_cell.angle_beta   90.00
_cell.angle_gamma   90.00
#
_symmetry.space_group_name_H-M   'P 1'
#
loop_
_entity.id
_entity.type
_entity.pdbx_description
1 polymer ?
#
loop_
_entity_poly.entity_id
_entity_poly.type
_entity_poly.pdbx_seq_one_letter_code
_entity_poly.pdbx_strand_id
1 'polypeptide(L)'
;MWAERTASAARATALLVACVLVAGLRPAAARAFEYQGEAHGIPVAAFPSAHAVAAAGRFLDSRAGRTSFAVIDSQGGLSGLRVHQHFQTASVVKVMMLVAYLQMLAARHRSLDEADRSLLYPMIHISDNDAASTVLAIVGGGALARVAREVGMTDYAPGIGWWAYTQTSAADQARFFFALEGLIPRQFYGYARGLLSGIEPSQSWGIPPVARPRWQVLFKTGALPSEGLFNEVGRLERPGVTFTLAVLTSHEPSMVYGEQTIQGVAEALLAHTP
;
A
#
# COMPACT_ATOMS: atom_id res chain seq x y z
N MET A 1 -75.65 -29.09 -25.13
CA MET A 1 -75.88 -29.29 -26.58
C MET A 1 -74.51 -29.18 -27.26
N TRP A 2 -74.07 -30.32 -27.77
CA TRP A 2 -73.15 -30.60 -28.86
C TRP A 2 -71.76 -29.94 -28.80
N ALA A 3 -70.66 -30.65 -28.50
CA ALA A 3 -69.92 -31.71 -29.24
C ALA A 3 -69.46 -31.25 -30.64
N GLU A 4 -68.15 -31.15 -30.83
CA GLU A 4 -67.40 -32.09 -31.65
C GLU A 4 -65.92 -31.72 -31.71
N ARG A 5 -65.17 -32.72 -31.50
CA ARG A 5 -63.81 -33.13 -31.81
C ARG A 5 -63.37 -32.70 -33.24
N THR A 6 -62.12 -32.29 -33.37
CA THR A 6 -61.23 -32.97 -34.33
C THR A 6 -59.76 -32.76 -33.93
N ALA A 7 -59.08 -33.90 -33.94
CA ALA A 7 -57.62 -34.00 -33.83
C ALA A 7 -56.92 -33.62 -35.13
N SER A 8 -55.70 -33.14 -35.08
CA SER A 8 -54.57 -33.74 -35.82
C SER A 8 -53.36 -32.86 -35.89
N ALA A 9 -52.27 -33.54 -35.80
CA ALA A 9 -50.93 -33.30 -36.35
C ALA A 9 -49.92 -32.59 -35.49
N ALA A 10 -49.12 -33.44 -34.85
CA ALA A 10 -47.78 -33.15 -34.37
C ALA A 10 -46.87 -32.62 -35.50
N ARG A 11 -46.20 -31.51 -35.25
CA ARG A 11 -44.94 -31.20 -35.92
C ARG A 11 -43.91 -30.90 -34.86
N ALA A 12 -43.00 -31.86 -34.68
CA ALA A 12 -41.77 -31.73 -33.92
C ALA A 12 -40.87 -30.74 -34.61
N THR A 13 -40.67 -29.59 -33.98
CA THR A 13 -39.63 -28.64 -34.40
C THR A 13 -38.46 -28.82 -33.43
N ALA A 14 -37.39 -29.46 -33.90
CA ALA A 14 -36.16 -29.60 -33.20
C ALA A 14 -35.54 -28.21 -32.97
N LEU A 15 -35.50 -27.76 -31.71
CA LEU A 15 -34.69 -26.64 -31.28
C LEU A 15 -33.24 -27.09 -31.17
N LEU A 16 -32.42 -26.65 -32.13
CA LEU A 16 -30.97 -26.69 -32.02
C LEU A 16 -30.56 -25.72 -30.89
N VAL A 17 -30.20 -26.24 -29.75
CA VAL A 17 -29.54 -25.47 -28.69
C VAL A 17 -28.08 -25.26 -29.12
N ALA A 18 -27.79 -24.07 -29.63
CA ALA A 18 -26.43 -23.62 -29.86
C ALA A 18 -25.78 -23.38 -28.50
N CYS A 19 -24.94 -24.32 -28.03
CA CYS A 19 -24.03 -24.07 -26.94
C CYS A 19 -23.01 -22.99 -27.35
N VAL A 20 -23.27 -21.75 -26.96
CA VAL A 20 -22.25 -20.71 -26.99
C VAL A 20 -21.24 -21.03 -25.88
N LEU A 21 -20.10 -21.57 -26.28
CA LEU A 21 -18.92 -21.66 -25.42
C LEU A 21 -18.49 -20.22 -25.07
N VAL A 22 -18.90 -19.77 -23.89
CA VAL A 22 -18.30 -18.57 -23.27
C VAL A 22 -16.87 -18.97 -22.90
N ALA A 23 -15.93 -18.61 -23.76
CA ALA A 23 -14.52 -18.67 -23.42
C ALA A 23 -14.30 -17.79 -22.20
N GLY A 24 -14.10 -18.42 -21.04
CA GLY A 24 -13.81 -17.75 -19.79
C GLY A 24 -12.53 -16.91 -19.94
N LEU A 25 -12.68 -15.60 -19.90
CA LEU A 25 -11.59 -14.69 -19.67
C LEU A 25 -10.99 -15.01 -18.29
N ARG A 26 -9.88 -15.75 -18.30
CA ARG A 26 -9.05 -15.92 -17.13
C ARG A 26 -8.57 -14.54 -16.69
N PRO A 27 -8.67 -14.19 -15.40
CA PRO A 27 -8.03 -12.98 -14.91
C PRO A 27 -6.54 -13.08 -15.22
N ALA A 28 -6.00 -12.02 -15.81
CA ALA A 28 -4.57 -11.91 -16.06
C ALA A 28 -3.84 -12.14 -14.72
N ALA A 29 -3.21 -13.30 -14.59
CA ALA A 29 -2.33 -13.57 -13.48
C ALA A 29 -1.28 -12.44 -13.47
N ALA A 30 -1.11 -11.82 -12.31
CA ALA A 30 -0.03 -10.89 -12.08
C ALA A 30 1.26 -11.56 -12.56
N ARG A 31 1.82 -11.08 -13.68
CA ARG A 31 3.11 -11.53 -14.13
C ARG A 31 4.11 -11.08 -13.08
N ALA A 32 4.57 -12.01 -12.27
CA ALA A 32 5.82 -11.86 -11.58
C ALA A 32 6.86 -11.49 -12.67
N PHE A 33 7.52 -10.37 -12.49
CA PHE A 33 8.61 -9.96 -13.37
C PHE A 33 9.75 -10.92 -13.07
N GLU A 34 9.84 -12.05 -13.82
CA GLU A 34 11.03 -12.88 -13.85
C GLU A 34 12.12 -12.10 -14.58
N TYR A 35 13.00 -11.50 -13.80
CA TYR A 35 14.27 -11.00 -14.30
C TYR A 35 15.17 -12.21 -14.59
N GLN A 36 15.12 -12.72 -15.81
CA GLN A 36 16.12 -13.69 -16.31
C GLN A 36 17.38 -12.93 -16.72
N GLY A 37 18.21 -12.64 -15.73
CA GLY A 37 19.60 -12.24 -15.94
C GLY A 37 20.49 -13.41 -15.53
N GLU A 38 21.01 -14.17 -16.46
CA GLU A 38 22.14 -15.07 -16.20
C GLU A 38 23.37 -14.21 -15.88
N ALA A 39 23.49 -13.82 -14.61
CA ALA A 39 24.76 -13.37 -14.07
C ALA A 39 25.29 -14.51 -13.19
N HIS A 40 26.40 -15.09 -13.57
CA HIS A 40 27.24 -15.90 -12.69
C HIS A 40 27.82 -14.99 -11.60
N GLY A 41 26.98 -14.53 -10.70
CA GLY A 41 27.31 -13.70 -9.55
C GLY A 41 26.95 -14.43 -8.28
N ILE A 42 27.77 -14.28 -7.26
CA ILE A 42 27.48 -14.67 -5.89
C ILE A 42 26.06 -14.17 -5.55
N PRO A 43 25.15 -15.02 -5.03
CA PRO A 43 23.80 -14.58 -4.69
C PRO A 43 23.89 -13.34 -3.79
N VAL A 44 23.40 -12.21 -4.26
CA VAL A 44 23.33 -11.00 -3.44
C VAL A 44 22.37 -11.33 -2.30
N ALA A 45 22.87 -11.29 -1.06
CA ALA A 45 22.04 -11.58 0.12
C ALA A 45 20.86 -10.60 0.19
N ALA A 46 19.71 -11.10 0.61
CA ALA A 46 18.53 -10.26 0.84
C ALA A 46 18.84 -9.14 1.85
N PHE A 47 18.36 -7.93 1.57
CA PHE A 47 18.50 -6.81 2.48
C PHE A 47 17.12 -6.23 2.81
N PRO A 48 16.79 -5.98 4.12
CA PRO A 48 17.58 -6.32 5.31
C PRO A 48 17.76 -7.83 5.52
N SER A 49 18.82 -8.22 6.22
CA SER A 49 19.08 -9.63 6.52
C SER A 49 18.07 -10.21 7.52
N ALA A 50 17.86 -11.53 7.50
CA ALA A 50 17.00 -12.21 8.48
C ALA A 50 17.44 -11.94 9.93
N HIS A 51 18.75 -11.78 10.18
CA HIS A 51 19.28 -11.43 11.50
C HIS A 51 18.83 -10.02 11.94
N ALA A 52 18.87 -9.03 11.04
CA ALA A 52 18.41 -7.68 11.30
C ALA A 52 16.89 -7.65 11.58
N VAL A 53 16.10 -8.41 10.80
CA VAL A 53 14.66 -8.55 11.02
C VAL A 53 14.36 -9.17 12.39
N ALA A 54 15.10 -10.20 12.79
CA ALA A 54 14.96 -10.82 14.12
C ALA A 54 15.35 -9.85 15.25
N ALA A 55 16.39 -9.02 15.06
CA ALA A 55 16.78 -8.00 16.02
C ALA A 55 15.72 -6.92 16.19
N ALA A 56 15.15 -6.42 15.08
CA ALA A 56 14.03 -5.49 15.09
C ALA A 56 12.80 -6.07 15.81
N GLY A 57 12.51 -7.36 15.59
CA GLY A 57 11.42 -8.06 16.27
C GLY A 57 11.62 -8.09 17.80
N ARG A 58 12.81 -8.46 18.28
CA ARG A 58 13.12 -8.46 19.71
C ARG A 58 13.03 -7.06 20.33
N PHE A 59 13.52 -6.05 19.62
CA PHE A 59 13.38 -4.66 20.07
C PHE A 59 11.89 -4.30 20.21
N LEU A 60 11.10 -4.59 19.20
CA LEU A 60 9.68 -4.23 19.18
C LEU A 60 8.87 -4.99 20.24
N ASP A 61 9.22 -6.23 20.56
CA ASP A 61 8.60 -7.01 21.64
C ASP A 61 8.84 -6.40 23.02
N SER A 62 9.89 -5.60 23.20
CA SER A 62 10.18 -4.90 24.46
C SER A 62 9.42 -3.57 24.60
N ARG A 63 8.75 -3.11 23.55
CA ARG A 63 8.02 -1.84 23.54
C ARG A 63 6.61 -1.99 24.09
N ALA A 64 6.15 -0.94 24.79
CA ALA A 64 4.78 -0.86 25.27
C ALA A 64 3.79 -0.64 24.11
N GLY A 65 2.50 -0.87 24.39
CA GLY A 65 1.44 -0.73 23.40
C GLY A 65 1.28 -1.96 22.51
N ARG A 66 0.51 -1.80 21.43
CA ARG A 66 0.35 -2.80 20.38
C ARG A 66 1.26 -2.40 19.23
N THR A 67 2.10 -3.30 18.80
CA THR A 67 3.14 -3.00 17.81
C THR A 67 3.21 -4.09 16.75
N SER A 68 3.49 -3.70 15.52
CA SER A 68 3.71 -4.59 14.38
C SER A 68 4.71 -3.95 13.42
N PHE A 69 5.53 -4.75 12.75
CA PHE A 69 6.27 -4.28 11.59
C PHE A 69 6.33 -5.35 10.52
N ALA A 70 6.48 -4.92 9.28
CA ALA A 70 6.75 -5.78 8.13
C ALA A 70 7.81 -5.15 7.23
N VAL A 71 8.64 -6.00 6.66
CA VAL A 71 9.61 -5.68 5.63
C VAL A 71 9.28 -6.52 4.40
N ILE A 72 9.31 -5.91 3.22
CA ILE A 72 9.59 -6.63 1.98
C ILE A 72 11.02 -6.32 1.61
N ASP A 73 11.85 -7.33 1.63
CA ASP A 73 13.27 -7.23 1.38
C ASP A 73 13.61 -6.97 -0.10
N SER A 74 14.88 -6.79 -0.40
CA SER A 74 15.36 -6.52 -1.76
C SER A 74 15.14 -7.65 -2.77
N GLN A 75 14.70 -8.81 -2.31
CA GLN A 75 14.35 -9.97 -3.14
C GLN A 75 12.82 -10.22 -3.20
N GLY A 76 12.03 -9.36 -2.53
CA GLY A 76 10.57 -9.45 -2.49
C GLY A 76 10.04 -10.35 -1.37
N GLY A 77 10.89 -10.84 -0.46
CA GLY A 77 10.50 -11.65 0.67
C GLY A 77 9.82 -10.83 1.76
N LEU A 78 8.62 -11.25 2.22
CA LEU A 78 7.92 -10.63 3.34
C LEU A 78 8.35 -11.26 4.67
N SER A 79 8.73 -10.41 5.63
CA SER A 79 9.08 -10.82 6.99
C SER A 79 8.74 -9.72 8.00
N GLY A 80 8.79 -10.01 9.30
CA GLY A 80 8.48 -9.04 10.34
C GLY A 80 7.94 -9.66 11.61
N LEU A 81 7.22 -8.86 12.39
CA LEU A 81 6.58 -9.28 13.64
C LEU A 81 5.09 -8.91 13.60
N ARG A 82 4.20 -9.89 13.89
CA ARG A 82 2.74 -9.69 13.91
C ARG A 82 2.21 -9.04 12.63
N VAL A 83 2.76 -9.41 11.49
CA VAL A 83 2.62 -8.70 10.20
C VAL A 83 1.18 -8.49 9.74
N HIS A 84 0.24 -9.36 10.14
CA HIS A 84 -1.19 -9.31 9.81
C HIS A 84 -2.05 -8.73 10.95
N GLN A 85 -1.44 -8.16 12.00
CA GLN A 85 -2.20 -7.48 13.04
C GLN A 85 -2.83 -6.19 12.48
N HIS A 86 -4.12 -5.99 12.78
CA HIS A 86 -4.89 -4.86 12.27
C HIS A 86 -4.64 -3.59 13.07
N PHE A 87 -4.46 -2.49 12.35
CA PHE A 87 -4.35 -1.12 12.86
C PHE A 87 -5.15 -0.17 11.98
N GLN A 88 -5.55 0.97 12.55
CA GLN A 88 -6.03 2.09 11.78
C GLN A 88 -4.86 2.74 11.04
N THR A 89 -5.08 3.20 9.82
CA THR A 89 -4.02 3.78 9.00
C THR A 89 -3.57 5.17 9.47
N ALA A 90 -4.46 5.94 10.10
CA ALA A 90 -4.31 7.38 10.21
C ALA A 90 -3.94 7.98 8.84
N SER A 91 -2.98 8.93 8.79
CA SER A 91 -2.61 9.61 7.54
C SER A 91 -1.80 8.77 6.54
N VAL A 92 -1.41 7.53 6.88
CA VAL A 92 -0.75 6.66 5.89
C VAL A 92 -1.66 6.38 4.69
N VAL A 93 -2.98 6.29 4.89
CA VAL A 93 -3.95 6.09 3.81
C VAL A 93 -3.91 7.17 2.72
N LYS A 94 -3.38 8.35 3.00
CA LYS A 94 -3.26 9.46 2.03
C LYS A 94 -2.41 9.08 0.82
N VAL A 95 -1.49 8.12 0.96
CA VAL A 95 -0.73 7.60 -0.19
C VAL A 95 -1.62 6.77 -1.11
N MET A 96 -2.56 5.99 -0.55
CA MET A 96 -3.57 5.30 -1.37
C MET A 96 -4.50 6.29 -2.09
N MET A 97 -4.86 7.41 -1.44
CA MET A 97 -5.64 8.49 -2.05
C MET A 97 -4.85 9.15 -3.20
N LEU A 98 -3.55 9.43 -3.00
CA LEU A 98 -2.66 9.95 -4.04
C LEU A 98 -2.64 9.02 -5.26
N VAL A 99 -2.38 7.73 -5.04
CA VAL A 99 -2.36 6.72 -6.12
C VAL A 99 -3.69 6.68 -6.86
N ALA A 100 -4.81 6.60 -6.14
CA ALA A 100 -6.15 6.56 -6.73
C ALA A 100 -6.46 7.82 -7.56
N TYR A 101 -6.04 8.99 -7.09
CA TYR A 101 -6.22 10.25 -7.80
C TYR A 101 -5.41 10.28 -9.11
N LEU A 102 -4.14 9.89 -9.05
CA LEU A 102 -3.28 9.85 -10.23
C LEU A 102 -3.75 8.81 -11.26
N GLN A 103 -4.23 7.65 -10.81
CA GLN A 103 -4.86 6.64 -11.68
C GLN A 103 -6.13 7.19 -12.34
N MET A 104 -6.95 7.94 -11.60
CA MET A 104 -8.14 8.61 -12.14
C MET A 104 -7.78 9.63 -13.24
N LEU A 105 -6.76 10.47 -13.02
CA LEU A 105 -6.29 11.41 -14.03
C LEU A 105 -5.82 10.69 -15.29
N ALA A 106 -5.03 9.63 -15.14
CA ALA A 106 -4.56 8.83 -16.28
C ALA A 106 -5.72 8.20 -17.07
N ALA A 107 -6.70 7.63 -16.36
CA ALA A 107 -7.89 7.04 -16.99
C ALA A 107 -8.74 8.07 -17.76
N ARG A 108 -8.67 9.35 -17.36
CA ARG A 108 -9.33 10.48 -18.05
C ARG A 108 -8.43 11.17 -19.08
N HIS A 109 -7.24 10.63 -19.35
CA HIS A 109 -6.23 11.24 -20.24
C HIS A 109 -5.87 12.68 -19.85
N ARG A 110 -5.93 13.02 -18.55
CA ARG A 110 -5.59 14.35 -18.03
C ARG A 110 -4.16 14.40 -17.51
N SER A 111 -3.50 15.53 -17.72
CA SER A 111 -2.26 15.89 -17.01
C SER A 111 -2.61 16.55 -15.67
N LEU A 112 -1.62 16.61 -14.77
CA LEU A 112 -1.69 17.39 -13.53
C LEU A 112 -1.75 18.88 -13.85
N ASP A 113 -2.81 19.55 -13.40
CA ASP A 113 -2.92 21.01 -13.41
C ASP A 113 -2.63 21.62 -12.03
N GLU A 114 -2.78 22.94 -11.91
CA GLU A 114 -2.52 23.68 -10.66
C GLU A 114 -3.56 23.33 -9.58
N ALA A 115 -4.82 23.12 -9.96
CA ALA A 115 -5.86 22.73 -9.01
C ALA A 115 -5.58 21.34 -8.42
N ASP A 116 -5.14 20.38 -9.25
CA ASP A 116 -4.72 19.07 -8.77
C ASP A 116 -3.55 19.18 -7.77
N ARG A 117 -2.53 20.00 -8.09
CA ARG A 117 -1.36 20.22 -7.24
C ARG A 117 -1.71 20.90 -5.92
N SER A 118 -2.62 21.87 -5.94
CA SER A 118 -3.08 22.58 -4.74
C SER A 118 -3.80 21.69 -3.74
N LEU A 119 -4.30 20.53 -4.17
CA LEU A 119 -4.88 19.50 -3.31
C LEU A 119 -3.84 18.45 -2.88
N LEU A 120 -3.09 17.91 -3.85
CA LEU A 120 -2.21 16.77 -3.59
C LEU A 120 -0.96 17.17 -2.78
N TYR A 121 -0.43 18.39 -3.00
CA TYR A 121 0.76 18.86 -2.30
C TYR A 121 0.52 18.99 -0.78
N PRO A 122 -0.45 19.77 -0.28
CA PRO A 122 -0.67 19.87 1.16
C PRO A 122 -1.12 18.55 1.78
N MET A 123 -1.91 17.73 1.07
CA MET A 123 -2.31 16.41 1.56
C MET A 123 -1.12 15.52 1.93
N ILE A 124 -0.06 15.55 1.14
CA ILE A 124 1.11 14.70 1.36
C ILE A 124 2.19 15.43 2.16
N HIS A 125 2.56 16.67 1.78
CA HIS A 125 3.68 17.42 2.35
C HIS A 125 3.49 17.75 3.83
N ILE A 126 2.34 18.35 4.17
CA ILE A 126 1.98 18.72 5.55
C ILE A 126 0.89 17.83 6.15
N SER A 127 0.49 16.78 5.44
CA SER A 127 -0.55 15.86 5.88
C SER A 127 -1.92 16.53 6.12
N ASP A 128 -2.29 17.51 5.29
CA ASP A 128 -3.54 18.27 5.41
C ASP A 128 -4.76 17.35 5.34
N ASN A 129 -5.70 17.52 6.28
CA ASN A 129 -6.88 16.66 6.41
C ASN A 129 -8.03 17.10 5.51
N ASP A 130 -8.17 18.40 5.26
CA ASP A 130 -9.24 18.94 4.41
C ASP A 130 -8.96 18.61 2.95
N ALA A 131 -7.69 18.75 2.54
CA ALA A 131 -7.22 18.29 1.23
C ALA A 131 -7.44 16.78 1.06
N ALA A 132 -7.14 15.96 2.07
CA ALA A 132 -7.38 14.52 2.03
C ALA A 132 -8.88 14.18 1.89
N SER A 133 -9.73 14.86 2.64
CA SER A 133 -11.20 14.67 2.57
C SER A 133 -11.73 15.06 1.19
N THR A 134 -11.22 16.16 0.61
CA THR A 134 -11.58 16.61 -0.74
C THR A 134 -11.11 15.58 -1.79
N VAL A 135 -9.87 15.12 -1.72
CA VAL A 135 -9.33 14.10 -2.63
C VAL A 135 -10.16 12.82 -2.54
N LEU A 136 -10.51 12.35 -1.32
CA LEU A 136 -11.34 11.17 -1.16
C LEU A 136 -12.75 11.36 -1.75
N ALA A 137 -13.35 12.54 -1.58
CA ALA A 137 -14.65 12.84 -2.19
C ALA A 137 -14.58 12.78 -3.72
N ILE A 138 -13.48 13.22 -4.33
CA ILE A 138 -13.27 13.19 -5.77
C ILE A 138 -13.08 11.76 -6.30
N VAL A 139 -12.26 10.93 -5.65
CA VAL A 139 -11.95 9.58 -6.13
C VAL A 139 -12.98 8.55 -5.68
N GLY A 140 -13.64 8.80 -4.55
CA GLY A 140 -14.59 7.90 -3.90
C GLY A 140 -13.94 6.74 -3.14
N GLY A 141 -14.58 6.28 -2.07
CA GLY A 141 -14.05 5.19 -1.23
C GLY A 141 -13.79 3.87 -1.97
N GLY A 142 -14.57 3.59 -3.02
CA GLY A 142 -14.36 2.42 -3.89
C GLY A 142 -13.01 2.43 -4.63
N ALA A 143 -12.39 3.61 -4.81
CA ALA A 143 -11.09 3.72 -5.45
C ALA A 143 -9.97 3.16 -4.56
N LEU A 144 -10.02 3.43 -3.25
CA LEU A 144 -9.06 2.86 -2.29
C LEU A 144 -9.15 1.34 -2.22
N ALA A 145 -10.38 0.81 -2.22
CA ALA A 145 -10.60 -0.64 -2.26
C ALA A 145 -10.09 -1.28 -3.57
N ARG A 146 -10.12 -0.56 -4.71
CA ARG A 146 -9.48 -1.03 -5.94
C ARG A 146 -7.96 -1.09 -5.80
N VAL A 147 -7.34 -0.02 -5.30
CA VAL A 147 -5.89 0.02 -5.04
C VAL A 147 -5.47 -1.12 -4.09
N ALA A 148 -6.22 -1.34 -3.01
CA ALA A 148 -5.96 -2.43 -2.07
C ALA A 148 -5.99 -3.80 -2.76
N ARG A 149 -7.00 -4.09 -3.59
CA ARG A 149 -7.09 -5.34 -4.35
C ARG A 149 -5.99 -5.49 -5.40
N GLU A 150 -5.60 -4.41 -6.05
CA GLU A 150 -4.56 -4.40 -7.09
C GLU A 150 -3.21 -4.92 -6.55
N VAL A 151 -2.89 -4.62 -5.28
CA VAL A 151 -1.66 -5.07 -4.63
C VAL A 151 -1.84 -6.28 -3.70
N GLY A 152 -3.04 -6.85 -3.63
CA GLY A 152 -3.31 -8.02 -2.80
C GLY A 152 -3.27 -7.73 -1.30
N MET A 153 -3.74 -6.54 -0.86
CA MET A 153 -3.97 -6.27 0.56
C MET A 153 -5.10 -7.15 1.09
N THR A 154 -4.82 -7.93 2.10
CA THR A 154 -5.77 -8.91 2.68
C THR A 154 -6.44 -8.42 3.96
N ASP A 155 -5.83 -7.44 4.62
CA ASP A 155 -6.26 -6.91 5.92
C ASP A 155 -6.85 -5.49 5.79
N TYR A 156 -7.07 -5.04 4.54
CA TYR A 156 -7.70 -3.75 4.27
C TYR A 156 -9.20 -3.79 4.52
N ALA A 157 -9.70 -2.79 5.28
CA ALA A 157 -11.12 -2.48 5.34
C ALA A 157 -11.34 -0.95 5.35
N PRO A 158 -12.40 -0.44 4.69
CA PRO A 158 -12.68 0.99 4.67
C PRO A 158 -12.95 1.53 6.09
N GLY A 159 -12.52 2.76 6.35
CA GLY A 159 -12.81 3.44 7.61
C GLY A 159 -14.30 3.76 7.75
N ILE A 160 -14.86 3.52 8.94
CA ILE A 160 -16.23 3.88 9.27
C ILE A 160 -16.23 5.25 9.94
N GLY A 161 -17.02 6.18 9.43
CA GLY A 161 -17.16 7.54 9.95
C GLY A 161 -16.03 8.50 9.56
N TRP A 162 -14.81 8.02 9.45
CA TRP A 162 -13.65 8.83 9.04
C TRP A 162 -12.61 7.99 8.30
N TRP A 163 -12.03 8.55 7.24
CA TRP A 163 -11.03 7.85 6.41
C TRP A 163 -9.77 7.43 7.19
N ALA A 164 -9.39 8.18 8.24
CA ALA A 164 -8.23 7.83 9.06
C ALA A 164 -8.41 6.51 9.83
N TYR A 165 -9.63 6.04 10.00
CA TYR A 165 -9.97 4.75 10.61
C TYR A 165 -9.95 3.57 9.63
N THR A 166 -9.52 3.78 8.38
CA THR A 166 -9.25 2.69 7.43
C THR A 166 -8.35 1.65 8.09
N GLN A 167 -8.74 0.38 8.03
CA GLN A 167 -7.98 -0.71 8.61
C GLN A 167 -6.93 -1.22 7.65
N THR A 168 -5.80 -1.64 8.20
CA THR A 168 -4.67 -2.20 7.47
C THR A 168 -3.82 -3.07 8.38
N SER A 169 -2.80 -3.72 7.81
CA SER A 169 -1.72 -4.39 8.53
C SER A 169 -0.35 -3.91 8.04
N ALA A 170 0.70 -4.24 8.78
CA ALA A 170 2.06 -3.93 8.35
C ALA A 170 2.42 -4.65 7.05
N ALA A 171 1.96 -5.90 6.86
CA ALA A 171 2.14 -6.65 5.62
C ALA A 171 1.48 -5.94 4.41
N ASP A 172 0.26 -5.46 4.57
CA ASP A 172 -0.46 -4.75 3.52
C ASP A 172 0.25 -3.45 3.14
N GLN A 173 0.68 -2.67 4.12
CA GLN A 173 1.38 -1.41 3.88
C GLN A 173 2.76 -1.63 3.24
N ALA A 174 3.49 -2.65 3.67
CA ALA A 174 4.77 -3.00 3.04
C ALA A 174 4.58 -3.41 1.57
N ARG A 175 3.55 -4.23 1.25
CA ARG A 175 3.20 -4.60 -0.14
C ARG A 175 2.82 -3.38 -0.98
N PHE A 176 1.99 -2.50 -0.43
CA PHE A 176 1.53 -1.31 -1.13
C PHE A 176 2.71 -0.39 -1.49
N PHE A 177 3.60 -0.11 -0.54
CA PHE A 177 4.77 0.72 -0.82
C PHE A 177 5.78 0.03 -1.74
N PHE A 178 5.91 -1.29 -1.68
CA PHE A 178 6.76 -2.03 -2.61
C PHE A 178 6.25 -1.94 -4.05
N ALA A 179 4.95 -1.94 -4.23
CA ALA A 179 4.28 -1.86 -5.53
C ALA A 179 4.12 -0.42 -6.07
N LEU A 180 4.48 0.63 -5.32
CA LEU A 180 4.21 2.04 -5.66
C LEU A 180 4.59 2.41 -7.10
N GLU A 181 5.74 1.95 -7.57
CA GLU A 181 6.22 2.25 -8.92
C GLU A 181 5.29 1.71 -10.01
N GLY A 182 4.75 0.51 -9.80
CA GLY A 182 3.82 -0.13 -10.72
C GLY A 182 2.40 0.44 -10.64
N LEU A 183 2.00 0.98 -9.48
CA LEU A 183 0.67 1.53 -9.24
C LEU A 183 0.49 2.94 -9.78
N ILE A 184 1.54 3.75 -9.73
CA ILE A 184 1.49 5.15 -10.17
C ILE A 184 1.72 5.20 -11.68
N PRO A 185 0.78 5.81 -12.45
CA PRO A 185 0.97 5.97 -13.89
C PRO A 185 2.28 6.69 -14.19
N ARG A 186 3.07 6.15 -15.12
CA ARG A 186 4.46 6.55 -15.40
C ARG A 186 4.64 8.08 -15.55
N GLN A 187 3.68 8.75 -16.18
CA GLN A 187 3.69 10.20 -16.38
C GLN A 187 3.64 11.01 -15.07
N PHE A 188 3.16 10.43 -13.98
CA PHE A 188 3.04 11.08 -12.67
C PHE A 188 4.06 10.59 -11.66
N TYR A 189 4.88 9.57 -12.00
CA TYR A 189 5.77 8.93 -11.05
C TYR A 189 6.78 9.92 -10.43
N GLY A 190 7.38 10.78 -11.25
CA GLY A 190 8.32 11.81 -10.76
C GLY A 190 7.68 12.78 -9.77
N TYR A 191 6.44 13.20 -10.02
CA TYR A 191 5.67 14.06 -9.12
C TYR A 191 5.39 13.38 -7.78
N ALA A 192 4.87 12.16 -7.82
CA ALA A 192 4.56 11.40 -6.60
C ALA A 192 5.81 11.11 -5.77
N ARG A 193 6.93 10.76 -6.41
CA ARG A 193 8.23 10.61 -5.71
C ARG A 193 8.66 11.91 -5.03
N GLY A 194 8.55 13.04 -5.72
CA GLY A 194 8.86 14.35 -5.15
C GLY A 194 8.05 14.63 -3.89
N LEU A 195 6.74 14.36 -3.92
CA LEU A 195 5.87 14.52 -2.75
C LEU A 195 6.29 13.61 -1.59
N LEU A 196 6.47 12.30 -1.84
CA LEU A 196 6.75 11.30 -0.81
C LEU A 196 8.17 11.39 -0.23
N SER A 197 9.13 11.98 -0.95
CA SER A 197 10.48 12.26 -0.44
C SER A 197 10.61 13.64 0.22
N GLY A 198 9.69 14.56 -0.09
CA GLY A 198 9.70 15.96 0.33
C GLY A 198 8.69 16.29 1.45
N ILE A 199 8.31 15.32 2.27
CA ILE A 199 7.46 15.56 3.46
C ILE A 199 8.18 16.51 4.42
N GLU A 200 7.43 17.44 5.00
CA GLU A 200 8.00 18.48 5.87
C GLU A 200 8.78 17.91 7.07
N PRO A 201 9.81 18.62 7.57
CA PRO A 201 10.68 18.13 8.63
C PRO A 201 9.95 17.74 9.92
N SER A 202 8.89 18.43 10.30
CA SER A 202 8.10 18.13 11.52
C SER A 202 7.41 16.75 11.48
N GLN A 203 7.27 16.17 10.29
CA GLN A 203 6.71 14.83 10.07
C GLN A 203 7.74 13.81 9.58
N SER A 204 9.02 14.18 9.58
CA SER A 204 10.14 13.33 9.15
C SER A 204 10.85 12.69 10.35
N TRP A 205 10.08 12.05 11.24
CA TRP A 205 10.58 11.28 12.37
C TRP A 205 10.68 9.77 12.03
N GLY A 206 11.17 8.95 12.94
CA GLY A 206 11.21 7.48 12.75
C GLY A 206 12.22 7.00 11.70
N ILE A 207 11.77 6.59 10.52
CA ILE A 207 12.60 5.99 9.45
C ILE A 207 13.57 7.00 8.80
N PRO A 208 13.15 8.20 8.36
CA PRO A 208 14.02 9.10 7.61
C PRO A 208 15.29 9.56 8.35
N PRO A 209 15.28 9.88 9.65
CA PRO A 209 16.50 10.28 10.36
C PRO A 209 17.56 9.18 10.40
N VAL A 210 17.14 7.92 10.43
CA VAL A 210 18.04 6.76 10.46
C VAL A 210 18.57 6.42 9.06
N ALA A 211 17.70 6.52 8.05
CA ALA A 211 18.01 6.07 6.70
C ALA A 211 18.84 7.09 5.89
N ARG A 212 18.52 8.39 6.03
CA ARG A 212 19.19 9.48 5.29
C ARG A 212 20.60 9.76 5.84
N PRO A 213 21.54 10.21 5.01
CA PRO A 213 21.44 10.41 3.55
C PRO A 213 21.74 9.14 2.72
N ARG A 214 22.02 7.98 3.36
CA ARG A 214 22.44 6.75 2.65
C ARG A 214 21.35 6.14 1.75
N TRP A 215 20.07 6.45 2.06
CA TRP A 215 18.91 5.97 1.34
C TRP A 215 18.05 7.14 0.86
N GLN A 216 17.51 7.02 -0.34
CA GLN A 216 16.33 7.79 -0.71
C GLN A 216 15.12 7.16 -0.04
N VAL A 217 14.34 7.97 0.65
CA VAL A 217 13.19 7.51 1.43
C VAL A 217 11.93 8.15 0.87
N LEU A 218 11.03 7.32 0.33
CA LEU A 218 9.65 7.68 0.03
C LEU A 218 8.81 7.19 1.19
N PHE A 219 8.15 8.07 1.93
CA PHE A 219 7.51 7.66 3.17
C PHE A 219 6.21 8.41 3.43
N LYS A 220 5.45 7.93 4.41
CA LYS A 220 4.33 8.65 5.02
C LYS A 220 4.16 8.23 6.46
N THR A 221 3.97 9.22 7.30
CA THR A 221 3.61 9.06 8.72
C THR A 221 2.09 9.16 8.90
N GLY A 222 1.60 8.59 9.98
CA GLY A 222 0.22 8.71 10.40
C GLY A 222 0.11 8.70 11.92
N ALA A 223 -0.65 9.63 12.50
CA ALA A 223 -0.84 9.70 13.93
C ALA A 223 -2.31 9.94 14.30
N LEU A 224 -2.74 9.28 15.37
CA LEU A 224 -3.95 9.55 16.14
C LEU A 224 -3.54 9.63 17.61
N PRO A 225 -3.06 10.80 18.08
CA PRO A 225 -2.44 10.93 19.40
C PRO A 225 -3.37 10.54 20.56
N SER A 226 -4.69 10.78 20.44
CA SER A 226 -5.69 10.36 21.43
C SER A 226 -5.78 8.84 21.61
N GLU A 227 -5.34 8.07 20.63
CA GLU A 227 -5.32 6.60 20.64
C GLU A 227 -3.91 6.04 20.88
N GLY A 228 -2.92 6.91 21.08
CA GLY A 228 -1.50 6.52 21.15
C GLY A 228 -1.06 5.82 19.85
N LEU A 229 -1.65 6.18 18.70
CA LEU A 229 -1.37 5.53 17.43
C LEU A 229 -0.37 6.36 16.63
N PHE A 230 0.75 5.71 16.28
CA PHE A 230 1.82 6.27 15.47
C PHE A 230 2.28 5.23 14.47
N ASN A 231 2.14 5.56 13.20
CA ASN A 231 2.48 4.68 12.09
C ASN A 231 3.47 5.36 11.16
N GLU A 232 4.34 4.58 10.56
CA GLU A 232 5.16 5.04 9.45
C GLU A 232 5.41 3.91 8.47
N VAL A 233 5.36 4.26 7.19
CA VAL A 233 5.69 3.35 6.10
C VAL A 233 6.67 4.04 5.18
N GLY A 234 7.73 3.33 4.81
CA GLY A 234 8.78 3.82 3.93
C GLY A 234 9.17 2.81 2.87
N ARG A 235 9.44 3.31 1.68
CA ARG A 235 10.18 2.64 0.62
C ARG A 235 11.58 3.25 0.57
N LEU A 236 12.58 2.43 0.79
CA LEU A 236 13.98 2.84 0.88
C LEU A 236 14.71 2.34 -0.36
N GLU A 237 15.40 3.24 -1.02
CA GLU A 237 16.05 2.98 -2.29
C GLU A 237 17.49 3.48 -2.32
N ARG A 238 18.37 2.67 -2.93
CA ARG A 238 19.71 3.05 -3.36
C ARG A 238 20.06 2.23 -4.59
N PRO A 239 21.14 2.54 -5.33
CA PRO A 239 21.51 1.79 -6.54
C PRO A 239 21.55 0.27 -6.28
N GLY A 240 20.72 -0.47 -7.02
CA GLY A 240 20.63 -1.93 -6.97
C GLY A 240 19.90 -2.53 -5.76
N VAL A 241 19.39 -1.70 -4.82
CA VAL A 241 18.69 -2.21 -3.63
C VAL A 241 17.44 -1.39 -3.35
N THR A 242 16.31 -2.05 -3.27
CA THR A 242 15.04 -1.47 -2.81
C THR A 242 14.41 -2.40 -1.79
N PHE A 243 13.91 -1.85 -0.71
CA PHE A 243 13.08 -2.58 0.25
C PHE A 243 12.02 -1.65 0.87
N THR A 244 11.04 -2.22 1.53
CA THR A 244 10.02 -1.45 2.24
C THR A 244 9.96 -1.83 3.70
N LEU A 245 9.59 -0.86 4.53
CA LEU A 245 9.39 -1.02 5.96
C LEU A 245 8.08 -0.35 6.34
N ALA A 246 7.19 -1.11 6.97
CA ALA A 246 5.99 -0.60 7.63
C ALA A 246 6.10 -0.88 9.13
N VAL A 247 5.94 0.16 9.95
CA VAL A 247 5.84 0.02 11.41
C VAL A 247 4.53 0.65 11.85
N LEU A 248 3.68 -0.15 12.49
CA LEU A 248 2.36 0.26 12.95
C LEU A 248 2.27 0.06 14.45
N THR A 249 1.80 1.10 15.16
CA THR A 249 1.68 1.08 16.61
C THR A 249 0.36 1.66 17.08
N SER A 250 -0.09 1.27 18.26
CA SER A 250 -1.21 1.91 18.97
C SER A 250 -1.08 1.68 20.47
N HIS A 251 -1.77 2.53 21.25
CA HIS A 251 -1.67 2.53 22.72
C HIS A 251 -0.24 2.80 23.23
N GLU A 252 0.53 3.54 22.43
CA GLU A 252 1.84 4.03 22.85
C GLU A 252 1.69 5.08 23.95
N PRO A 253 2.59 5.12 24.96
CA PRO A 253 2.47 6.04 26.08
C PRO A 253 2.52 7.53 25.70
N SER A 254 3.22 7.87 24.63
CA SER A 254 3.35 9.24 24.12
C SER A 254 3.79 9.25 22.65
N MET A 255 3.67 10.39 21.98
CA MET A 255 4.18 10.59 20.63
C MET A 255 5.69 10.32 20.54
N VAL A 256 6.49 10.89 21.44
CA VAL A 256 7.93 10.69 21.46
C VAL A 256 8.28 9.21 21.63
N TYR A 257 7.52 8.50 22.46
CA TYR A 257 7.72 7.05 22.63
C TYR A 257 7.41 6.28 21.34
N GLY A 258 6.30 6.59 20.66
CA GLY A 258 5.94 5.98 19.38
C GLY A 258 6.95 6.26 18.27
N GLU A 259 7.43 7.51 18.17
CA GLU A 259 8.50 7.89 17.23
C GLU A 259 9.79 7.08 17.50
N GLN A 260 10.20 6.96 18.78
CA GLN A 260 11.34 6.15 19.19
C GLN A 260 11.13 4.65 18.92
N THR A 261 9.91 4.16 19.03
CA THR A 261 9.58 2.76 18.67
C THR A 261 9.85 2.52 17.19
N ILE A 262 9.37 3.42 16.32
CA ILE A 262 9.59 3.31 14.88
C ILE A 262 11.06 3.49 14.52
N GLN A 263 11.73 4.47 15.12
CA GLN A 263 13.16 4.73 14.92
C GLN A 263 14.03 3.51 15.30
N GLY A 264 13.78 2.88 16.45
CA GLY A 264 14.54 1.72 16.89
C GLY A 264 14.37 0.50 15.99
N VAL A 265 13.20 0.30 15.39
CA VAL A 265 13.00 -0.72 14.33
C VAL A 265 13.87 -0.41 13.12
N ALA A 266 13.88 0.86 12.65
CA ALA A 266 14.70 1.28 11.52
C ALA A 266 16.20 1.13 11.83
N GLU A 267 16.65 1.50 13.01
CA GLU A 267 18.05 1.33 13.48
C GLU A 267 18.47 -0.14 13.44
N ALA A 268 17.65 -1.04 13.99
CA ALA A 268 17.95 -2.47 13.99
C ALA A 268 18.06 -3.06 12.59
N LEU A 269 17.20 -2.62 11.64
CA LEU A 269 17.21 -3.09 10.26
C LEU A 269 18.38 -2.53 9.45
N LEU A 270 18.81 -1.30 9.73
CA LEU A 270 19.83 -0.57 8.98
C LEU A 270 21.23 -0.62 9.63
N ALA A 271 21.38 -1.23 10.82
CA ALA A 271 22.65 -1.29 11.58
C ALA A 271 23.83 -1.85 10.79
N HIS A 272 23.56 -2.77 9.85
CA HIS A 272 24.57 -3.44 9.03
C HIS A 272 24.31 -3.20 7.54
N THR A 273 24.06 -1.93 7.19
CA THR A 273 23.96 -1.55 5.76
C THR A 273 25.34 -1.74 5.10
N PRO A 274 25.47 -2.64 4.10
CA PRO A 274 26.73 -2.87 3.40
C PRO A 274 27.17 -1.64 2.63
#